data_3a2eb9f50eadb4c3a453f6921cd212af
#
_entry.id   3a2eb9f50eadb4c3a453f6921cd212af
#
_cell.length_a   1.000
_cell.length_b   1.000
_cell.length_c   1.000
_cell.angle_alpha   90.00
_cell.angle_beta   90.00
_cell.angle_gamma   90.00
#
_symmetry.space_group_name_H-M   'P 1'
#
loop_
_entity.id
_entity.type
_entity.pdbx_description
1 polymer ?
#
loop_
_entity_poly.entity_id
_entity_poly.type
_entity_poly.pdbx_seq_one_letter_code
_entity_poly.pdbx_strand_id
1 'polypeptide(L)'
;MTFPLFITLLILTATLIVMWNKLRKARRAEYIRSYSLPDGLFERLRKRRPELTLKDCQLVSHALRQFFLAYLKSGCKFVSMPSQVADDLWHEFILYTKNYDLFCKSAFGGFLHHSPAVVLSTAQQNNTGLRRCWWHTCREENINPRDPTRLPLLFALDAKLKVADGFHYVADCRSVRRKSTGNDSGGAVYCGGDFSSSSFDGGTDGFGDASSADGGGLGDGGSGCGGGGCGGGGD
;
A
#
# COMPACT_ATOMS: atom_id res chain seq x y z
N MET A 1 44.46 20.03 -15.78
CA MET A 1 44.39 18.99 -14.70
C MET A 1 43.20 19.14 -13.75
N THR A 2 42.46 20.24 -13.75
CA THR A 2 41.30 20.50 -12.83
C THR A 2 40.00 19.83 -13.26
N PHE A 3 39.75 19.68 -14.57
CA PHE A 3 38.48 19.13 -15.10
C PHE A 3 38.24 17.66 -14.72
N PRO A 4 39.18 16.70 -14.84
CA PRO A 4 38.96 15.33 -14.42
C PRO A 4 38.76 15.20 -12.91
N LEU A 5 39.41 16.02 -12.11
CA LEU A 5 39.27 16.02 -10.65
C LEU A 5 37.89 16.51 -10.22
N PHE A 6 37.30 17.47 -10.92
CA PHE A 6 35.95 17.94 -10.70
C PHE A 6 34.91 16.85 -11.02
N ILE A 7 35.08 16.11 -12.13
CA ILE A 7 34.20 15.00 -12.51
C ILE A 7 34.25 13.88 -11.45
N THR A 8 35.44 13.50 -11.00
CA THR A 8 35.60 12.44 -10.00
C THR A 8 34.92 12.83 -8.66
N LEU A 9 35.07 14.09 -8.23
CA LEU A 9 34.42 14.59 -7.05
C LEU A 9 32.90 14.56 -7.17
N LEU A 10 32.35 14.94 -8.33
CA LEU A 10 30.89 14.92 -8.58
C LEU A 10 30.35 13.50 -8.59
N ILE A 11 31.05 12.53 -9.16
CA ILE A 11 30.68 11.12 -9.11
C ILE A 11 30.69 10.59 -7.66
N LEU A 12 31.72 10.94 -6.89
CA LEU A 12 31.86 10.52 -5.51
C LEU A 12 30.73 11.08 -4.65
N THR A 13 30.40 12.36 -4.78
CA THR A 13 29.28 12.96 -4.04
C THR A 13 27.95 12.35 -4.44
N ALA A 14 27.69 12.09 -5.71
CA ALA A 14 26.47 11.42 -6.17
C ALA A 14 26.35 10.01 -5.61
N THR A 15 27.43 9.22 -5.61
CA THR A 15 27.44 7.86 -5.03
C THR A 15 27.20 7.88 -3.52
N LEU A 16 27.80 8.83 -2.79
CA LEU A 16 27.55 9.00 -1.36
C LEU A 16 26.09 9.36 -1.05
N ILE A 17 25.47 10.25 -1.84
CA ILE A 17 24.06 10.62 -1.69
C ILE A 17 23.16 9.40 -1.94
N VAL A 18 23.41 8.62 -3.00
CA VAL A 18 22.63 7.41 -3.31
C VAL A 18 22.76 6.38 -2.17
N MET A 19 23.99 6.16 -1.69
CA MET A 19 24.23 5.24 -0.57
C MET A 19 23.52 5.71 0.71
N TRP A 20 23.63 6.99 1.04
CA TRP A 20 22.93 7.59 2.19
C TRP A 20 21.41 7.39 2.10
N ASN A 21 20.81 7.65 0.94
CA ASN A 21 19.38 7.47 0.72
C ASN A 21 18.95 5.99 0.87
N LYS A 22 19.76 5.05 0.35
CA LYS A 22 19.52 3.60 0.53
C LYS A 22 19.58 3.19 2.01
N LEU A 23 20.61 3.63 2.73
CA LEU A 23 20.77 3.34 4.16
C LEU A 23 19.63 3.95 4.99
N ARG A 24 19.25 5.19 4.69
CA ARG A 24 18.12 5.85 5.35
C ARG A 24 16.82 5.08 5.13
N LYS A 25 16.56 4.63 3.90
CA LYS A 25 15.37 3.82 3.57
C LYS A 25 15.40 2.47 4.28
N ALA A 26 16.56 1.81 4.35
CA ALA A 26 16.73 0.54 5.05
C ALA A 26 16.47 0.69 6.57
N ARG A 27 17.02 1.73 7.22
CA ARG A 27 16.78 2.02 8.64
C ARG A 27 15.30 2.28 8.93
N ARG A 28 14.61 3.02 8.06
CA ARG A 28 13.17 3.26 8.18
C ARG A 28 12.34 1.98 8.03
N ALA A 29 12.73 1.11 7.08
CA ALA A 29 12.07 -0.18 6.91
C ALA A 29 12.24 -1.07 8.14
N GLU A 30 13.44 -1.09 8.73
CA GLU A 30 13.70 -1.84 9.96
C GLU A 30 12.92 -1.28 11.15
N TYR A 31 12.85 0.04 11.28
CA TYR A 31 12.02 0.69 12.28
C TYR A 31 10.54 0.25 12.17
N ILE A 32 9.96 0.19 10.95
CA ILE A 32 8.58 -0.26 10.75
C ILE A 32 8.42 -1.72 11.17
N ARG A 33 9.38 -2.60 10.85
CA ARG A 33 9.31 -4.03 11.21
C ARG A 33 9.37 -4.27 12.72
N SER A 34 10.24 -3.52 13.41
CA SER A 34 10.48 -3.68 14.84
C SER A 34 9.57 -2.82 15.72
N TYR A 35 8.77 -1.92 15.14
CA TYR A 35 7.93 -1.01 15.91
C TYR A 35 6.91 -1.76 16.77
N SER A 36 6.93 -1.51 18.06
CA SER A 36 5.91 -2.01 19.00
C SER A 36 4.71 -1.08 18.99
N LEU A 37 3.54 -1.64 18.63
CA LEU A 37 2.29 -0.90 18.69
C LEU A 37 1.96 -0.51 20.14
N PRO A 38 1.26 0.62 20.36
CA PRO A 38 0.87 1.06 21.70
C PRO A 38 0.08 0.00 22.46
N ASP A 39 0.29 -0.05 23.78
CA ASP A 39 -0.48 -0.93 24.66
C ASP A 39 -1.98 -0.58 24.58
N GLY A 40 -2.83 -1.59 24.74
CA GLY A 40 -4.29 -1.44 24.63
C GLY A 40 -4.84 -1.39 23.20
N LEU A 41 -3.98 -1.37 22.16
CA LEU A 41 -4.44 -1.29 20.78
C LEU A 41 -5.17 -2.58 20.34
N PHE A 42 -4.67 -3.74 20.77
CA PHE A 42 -5.32 -5.02 20.45
C PHE A 42 -6.64 -5.20 21.19
N GLU A 43 -6.77 -4.70 22.41
CA GLU A 43 -8.02 -4.66 23.17
C GLU A 43 -9.08 -3.82 22.45
N ARG A 44 -8.67 -2.67 21.88
CA ARG A 44 -9.55 -1.82 21.09
C ARG A 44 -10.02 -2.52 19.80
N LEU A 45 -9.08 -3.15 19.07
CA LEU A 45 -9.43 -3.95 17.90
C LEU A 45 -10.41 -5.06 18.25
N ARG A 46 -10.18 -5.80 19.35
CA ARG A 46 -11.07 -6.89 19.80
C ARG A 46 -12.42 -6.40 20.31
N LYS A 47 -12.56 -5.17 20.77
CA LYS A 47 -13.86 -4.56 21.04
C LYS A 47 -14.68 -4.36 19.77
N ARG A 48 -14.02 -4.03 18.67
CA ARG A 48 -14.63 -3.86 17.34
C ARG A 48 -14.85 -5.20 16.63
N ARG A 49 -13.93 -6.15 16.82
CA ARG A 49 -13.92 -7.49 16.23
C ARG A 49 -13.77 -8.55 17.34
N PRO A 50 -14.87 -8.87 18.05
CA PRO A 50 -14.82 -9.78 19.21
C PRO A 50 -14.40 -11.21 18.86
N GLU A 51 -14.55 -11.61 17.59
CA GLU A 51 -14.17 -12.92 17.04
C GLU A 51 -12.65 -13.14 17.00
N LEU A 52 -11.84 -12.06 17.05
CA LEU A 52 -10.39 -12.16 16.93
C LEU A 52 -9.73 -12.63 18.22
N THR A 53 -8.85 -13.60 18.11
CA THR A 53 -7.94 -14.00 19.18
C THR A 53 -6.73 -13.04 19.27
N LEU A 54 -5.96 -13.14 20.35
CA LEU A 54 -4.72 -12.36 20.47
C LEU A 54 -3.71 -12.71 19.36
N LYS A 55 -3.65 -13.98 18.94
CA LYS A 55 -2.81 -14.41 17.82
C LYS A 55 -3.25 -13.79 16.49
N ASP A 56 -4.56 -13.66 16.29
CA ASP A 56 -5.09 -12.98 15.10
C ASP A 56 -4.73 -11.50 15.11
N CYS A 57 -4.82 -10.82 16.27
CA CYS A 57 -4.39 -9.42 16.39
C CYS A 57 -2.90 -9.24 16.07
N GLN A 58 -2.05 -10.18 16.50
CA GLN A 58 -0.62 -10.18 16.12
C GLN A 58 -0.44 -10.35 14.61
N LEU A 59 -1.21 -11.23 13.98
CA LEU A 59 -1.18 -11.43 12.53
C LEU A 59 -1.64 -10.17 11.78
N VAL A 60 -2.73 -9.53 12.25
CA VAL A 60 -3.22 -8.24 11.73
C VAL A 60 -2.15 -7.16 11.86
N SER A 61 -1.46 -7.08 13.00
CA SER A 61 -0.38 -6.12 13.21
C SER A 61 0.79 -6.33 12.24
N HIS A 62 1.09 -7.60 11.92
CA HIS A 62 2.13 -7.92 10.94
C HIS A 62 1.73 -7.48 9.54
N ALA A 63 0.48 -7.72 9.14
CA ALA A 63 -0.06 -7.26 7.87
C ALA A 63 -0.09 -5.72 7.77
N LEU A 64 -0.46 -5.02 8.84
CA LEU A 64 -0.41 -3.56 8.88
C LEU A 64 1.02 -3.03 8.68
N ARG A 65 2.04 -3.69 9.25
CA ARG A 65 3.45 -3.35 8.98
C ARG A 65 3.81 -3.56 7.50
N GLN A 66 3.28 -4.59 6.86
CA GLN A 66 3.49 -4.79 5.41
C GLN A 66 2.90 -3.64 4.59
N PHE A 67 1.72 -3.14 4.97
CA PHE A 67 1.13 -1.95 4.35
C PHE A 67 2.04 -0.73 4.49
N PHE A 68 2.54 -0.44 5.68
CA PHE A 68 3.47 0.67 5.92
C PHE A 68 4.79 0.50 5.16
N LEU A 69 5.30 -0.72 5.05
CA LEU A 69 6.46 -1.02 4.22
C LEU A 69 6.20 -0.79 2.73
N ALA A 70 5.01 -1.17 2.24
CA ALA A 70 4.62 -0.92 0.85
C ALA A 70 4.57 0.59 0.57
N TYR A 71 4.01 1.40 1.47
CA TYR A 71 4.02 2.86 1.38
C TYR A 71 5.45 3.43 1.37
N LEU A 72 6.32 3.03 2.30
CA LEU A 72 7.71 3.47 2.32
C LEU A 72 8.46 3.07 1.05
N LYS A 73 8.31 1.81 0.61
CA LYS A 73 9.02 1.27 -0.56
C LYS A 73 8.56 1.89 -1.87
N SER A 74 7.29 2.31 -1.95
CA SER A 74 6.75 3.06 -3.09
C SER A 74 7.27 4.49 -3.20
N GLY A 75 8.11 4.93 -2.26
CA GLY A 75 8.57 6.33 -2.18
C GLY A 75 7.52 7.26 -1.59
N CYS A 76 6.73 6.75 -0.66
CA CYS A 76 5.60 7.45 -0.01
C CYS A 76 4.53 7.91 -1.02
N LYS A 77 4.40 7.20 -2.14
CA LYS A 77 3.29 7.39 -3.07
C LYS A 77 2.04 6.69 -2.53
N PHE A 78 0.89 7.19 -2.92
CA PHE A 78 -0.40 6.63 -2.52
C PHE A 78 -0.46 5.10 -2.70
N VAL A 79 -0.93 4.41 -1.67
CA VAL A 79 -1.26 2.97 -1.65
C VAL A 79 -2.65 2.78 -1.05
N SER A 80 -3.42 1.83 -1.58
CA SER A 80 -4.73 1.47 -1.03
C SER A 80 -4.61 0.31 -0.06
N MET A 81 -5.38 0.34 1.03
CA MET A 81 -5.48 -0.75 1.99
C MET A 81 -6.31 -1.90 1.41
N PRO A 82 -5.75 -3.11 1.29
CA PRO A 82 -6.47 -4.26 0.72
C PRO A 82 -7.16 -5.15 1.76
N SER A 83 -7.12 -4.82 3.04
CA SER A 83 -7.69 -5.65 4.10
C SER A 83 -8.50 -4.82 5.07
N GLN A 84 -9.76 -5.22 5.27
CA GLN A 84 -10.69 -4.55 6.17
C GLN A 84 -10.22 -4.62 7.62
N VAL A 85 -9.79 -5.78 8.08
CA VAL A 85 -9.34 -5.92 9.47
C VAL A 85 -8.01 -5.21 9.74
N ALA A 86 -7.14 -5.09 8.74
CA ALA A 86 -5.91 -4.30 8.87
C ALA A 86 -6.24 -2.79 8.90
N ASP A 87 -7.24 -2.36 8.13
CA ASP A 87 -7.76 -0.99 8.16
C ASP A 87 -8.37 -0.63 9.53
N ASP A 88 -9.16 -1.55 10.11
CA ASP A 88 -9.69 -1.37 11.45
C ASP A 88 -8.59 -1.17 12.51
N LEU A 89 -7.50 -1.96 12.44
CA LEU A 89 -6.36 -1.78 13.35
C LEU A 89 -5.66 -0.45 13.09
N TRP A 90 -5.52 -0.03 11.83
CA TRP A 90 -4.93 1.26 11.49
C TRP A 90 -5.76 2.42 12.00
N HIS A 91 -7.09 2.37 11.86
CA HIS A 91 -8.00 3.36 12.45
C HIS A 91 -7.80 3.49 13.96
N GLU A 92 -7.74 2.37 14.68
CA GLU A 92 -7.49 2.40 16.12
C GLU A 92 -6.11 2.97 16.45
N PHE A 93 -5.08 2.70 15.62
CA PHE A 93 -3.74 3.25 15.81
C PHE A 93 -3.69 4.77 15.60
N ILE A 94 -4.42 5.30 14.62
CA ILE A 94 -4.51 6.75 14.37
C ILE A 94 -5.07 7.50 15.59
N LEU A 95 -5.98 6.89 16.34
CA LEU A 95 -6.54 7.48 17.56
C LEU A 95 -5.50 7.67 18.68
N TYR A 96 -4.38 6.95 18.64
CA TYR A 96 -3.19 7.21 19.45
C TYR A 96 -2.35 8.32 18.82
N THR A 97 -2.93 9.49 18.63
CA THR A 97 -2.44 10.59 17.79
C THR A 97 -0.97 10.91 17.97
N LYS A 98 -0.49 11.01 19.22
CA LYS A 98 0.92 11.28 19.53
C LYS A 98 1.83 10.15 19.07
N ASN A 99 1.46 8.90 19.36
CA ASN A 99 2.23 7.73 18.97
C ASN A 99 2.26 7.57 17.45
N TYR A 100 1.12 7.80 16.81
CA TYR A 100 0.99 7.73 15.35
C TYR A 100 1.81 8.81 14.64
N ASP A 101 1.78 10.06 15.12
CA ASP A 101 2.60 11.16 14.58
C ASP A 101 4.10 10.86 14.70
N LEU A 102 4.56 10.42 15.88
CA LEU A 102 5.95 10.02 16.09
C LEU A 102 6.36 8.85 15.19
N PHE A 103 5.48 7.84 15.05
CA PHE A 103 5.69 6.73 14.14
C PHE A 103 5.86 7.22 12.69
N CYS A 104 4.93 8.03 12.19
CA CYS A 104 4.95 8.55 10.83
C CYS A 104 6.23 9.36 10.54
N LYS A 105 6.63 10.24 11.44
CA LYS A 105 7.86 11.03 11.31
C LYS A 105 9.11 10.14 11.22
N SER A 106 9.18 9.11 12.05
CA SER A 106 10.31 8.18 12.08
C SER A 106 10.32 7.25 10.86
N ALA A 107 9.15 6.70 10.50
CA ALA A 107 9.00 5.73 9.42
C ALA A 107 9.09 6.39 8.03
N PHE A 108 8.43 7.53 7.83
CA PHE A 108 8.25 8.13 6.51
C PHE A 108 8.93 9.49 6.38
N GLY A 109 9.16 10.19 7.49
CA GLY A 109 9.67 11.56 7.53
C GLY A 109 8.57 12.62 7.34
N GLY A 110 7.31 12.22 7.39
CA GLY A 110 6.12 13.05 7.28
C GLY A 110 4.89 12.26 7.70
N PHE A 111 3.76 12.93 7.87
CA PHE A 111 2.51 12.31 8.30
C PHE A 111 1.88 11.48 7.18
N LEU A 112 1.43 10.27 7.48
CA LEU A 112 0.63 9.45 6.57
C LEU A 112 -0.86 9.68 6.89
N HIS A 113 -1.56 10.39 6.02
CA HIS A 113 -2.98 10.61 6.14
C HIS A 113 -3.76 9.35 5.72
N HIS A 114 -4.75 8.99 6.54
CA HIS A 114 -5.71 7.96 6.15
C HIS A 114 -6.75 8.59 5.23
N SER A 115 -6.94 7.99 4.06
CA SER A 115 -7.99 8.39 3.13
C SER A 115 -9.07 7.31 3.13
N PRO A 116 -10.32 7.63 3.54
CA PRO A 116 -11.41 6.67 3.52
C PRO A 116 -11.62 6.08 2.13
N ALA A 117 -11.96 4.80 2.07
CA ALA A 117 -12.19 4.08 0.80
C ALA A 117 -13.28 4.74 -0.07
N VAL A 118 -14.25 5.42 0.56
CA VAL A 118 -15.33 6.16 -0.13
C VAL A 118 -14.80 7.34 -0.97
N VAL A 119 -13.72 8.01 -0.54
CA VAL A 119 -13.09 9.12 -1.30
C VAL A 119 -12.32 8.59 -2.50
N LEU A 120 -11.98 7.30 -2.50
CA LEU A 120 -11.20 6.63 -3.54
C LEU A 120 -12.06 5.95 -4.61
N SER A 121 -13.38 6.18 -4.61
CA SER A 121 -14.36 5.52 -5.50
C SER A 121 -14.30 5.95 -6.97
N THR A 122 -13.39 6.85 -7.36
CA THR A 122 -12.99 6.98 -8.77
C THR A 122 -12.11 5.78 -9.12
N ALA A 123 -12.65 4.85 -9.88
CA ALA A 123 -12.13 3.50 -10.16
C ALA A 123 -10.62 3.42 -10.50
N GLN A 124 -10.05 4.41 -11.15
CA GLN A 124 -8.64 4.44 -11.54
C GLN A 124 -7.67 4.66 -10.37
N GLN A 125 -7.98 5.53 -9.41
CA GLN A 125 -7.07 5.81 -8.28
C GLN A 125 -7.00 4.64 -7.30
N ASN A 126 -8.12 3.96 -7.05
CA ASN A 126 -8.16 2.76 -6.20
C ASN A 126 -7.32 1.63 -6.79
N ASN A 127 -7.42 1.43 -8.10
CA ASN A 127 -6.68 0.38 -8.79
C ASN A 127 -5.16 0.62 -8.72
N THR A 128 -4.72 1.86 -8.92
CA THR A 128 -3.31 2.25 -8.91
C THR A 128 -2.66 2.05 -7.53
N GLY A 129 -3.34 2.47 -6.47
CA GLY A 129 -2.85 2.30 -5.10
C GLY A 129 -2.80 0.84 -4.68
N LEU A 130 -3.83 0.05 -5.05
CA LEU A 130 -3.92 -1.37 -4.73
C LEU A 130 -2.83 -2.18 -5.43
N ARG A 131 -2.57 -1.90 -6.70
CA ARG A 131 -1.51 -2.53 -7.49
C ARG A 131 -0.12 -2.23 -6.94
N ARG A 132 0.12 -0.99 -6.53
CA ARG A 132 1.37 -0.60 -5.88
C ARG A 132 1.54 -1.33 -4.55
N CYS A 133 0.48 -1.44 -3.75
CA CYS A 133 0.47 -2.24 -2.54
C CYS A 133 0.80 -3.71 -2.83
N TRP A 134 0.12 -4.32 -3.82
CA TRP A 134 0.38 -5.68 -4.28
C TRP A 134 1.84 -5.92 -4.64
N TRP A 135 2.40 -5.05 -5.50
CA TRP A 135 3.78 -5.19 -5.95
C TRP A 135 4.78 -5.24 -4.80
N HIS A 136 4.65 -4.30 -3.86
CA HIS A 136 5.60 -4.21 -2.76
C HIS A 136 5.39 -5.28 -1.69
N THR A 137 4.16 -5.70 -1.41
CA THR A 137 3.89 -6.78 -0.45
C THR A 137 4.32 -8.15 -1.00
N CYS A 138 4.09 -8.42 -2.27
CA CYS A 138 4.62 -9.63 -2.91
C CYS A 138 6.15 -9.71 -2.80
N ARG A 139 6.84 -8.61 -3.11
CA ARG A 139 8.31 -8.57 -3.01
C ARG A 139 8.83 -8.67 -1.59
N GLU A 140 8.09 -8.16 -0.61
CA GLU A 140 8.46 -8.33 0.82
C GLU A 140 8.43 -9.80 1.24
N GLU A 141 7.52 -10.59 0.69
CA GLU A 141 7.38 -12.02 0.97
C GLU A 141 8.08 -12.93 -0.05
N ASN A 142 8.92 -12.39 -0.94
CA ASN A 142 9.58 -13.15 -2.01
C ASN A 142 8.60 -13.87 -2.94
N ILE A 143 7.44 -13.28 -3.20
CA ILE A 143 6.45 -13.76 -4.17
C ILE A 143 6.69 -13.01 -5.48
N ASN A 144 6.63 -13.72 -6.61
CA ASN A 144 6.63 -13.06 -7.91
C ASN A 144 5.28 -12.33 -8.13
N PRO A 145 5.24 -10.99 -8.18
CA PRO A 145 3.97 -10.28 -8.32
C PRO A 145 3.28 -10.52 -9.67
N ARG A 146 4.01 -10.98 -10.70
CA ARG A 146 3.46 -11.25 -12.04
C ARG A 146 2.92 -12.67 -12.19
N ASP A 147 3.44 -13.61 -11.40
CA ASP A 147 3.03 -15.01 -11.39
C ASP A 147 2.99 -15.49 -9.93
N PRO A 148 2.00 -15.04 -9.16
CA PRO A 148 1.95 -15.31 -7.74
C PRO A 148 1.51 -16.76 -7.48
N THR A 149 2.34 -17.51 -6.76
CA THR A 149 2.01 -18.87 -6.31
C THR A 149 1.09 -18.88 -5.08
N ARG A 150 1.04 -17.76 -4.35
CA ARG A 150 0.19 -17.53 -3.18
C ARG A 150 -0.08 -16.04 -3.01
N LEU A 151 -1.06 -15.70 -2.19
CA LEU A 151 -1.31 -14.33 -1.78
C LEU A 151 -0.28 -13.89 -0.73
N PRO A 152 0.20 -12.62 -0.76
CA PRO A 152 0.90 -12.04 0.38
C PRO A 152 -0.07 -11.88 1.55
N LEU A 153 0.45 -11.92 2.78
CA LEU A 153 -0.36 -11.93 4.01
C LEU A 153 -1.41 -10.84 4.03
N LEU A 154 -1.04 -9.62 3.69
CA LEU A 154 -1.95 -8.45 3.73
C LEU A 154 -3.19 -8.65 2.84
N PHE A 155 -3.06 -9.36 1.70
CA PHE A 155 -4.15 -9.67 0.79
C PHE A 155 -4.91 -10.96 1.15
N ALA A 156 -4.26 -11.86 1.89
CA ALA A 156 -4.88 -13.11 2.34
C ALA A 156 -5.63 -12.96 3.67
N LEU A 157 -5.44 -11.86 4.38
CA LEU A 157 -5.75 -11.71 5.79
C LEU A 157 -7.24 -11.85 6.08
N ASP A 158 -8.09 -11.12 5.37
CA ASP A 158 -9.54 -11.11 5.62
C ASP A 158 -10.17 -12.48 5.36
N ALA A 159 -9.78 -13.15 4.27
CA ALA A 159 -10.22 -14.51 3.98
C ALA A 159 -9.73 -15.51 5.04
N LYS A 160 -8.47 -15.36 5.50
CA LYS A 160 -7.86 -16.23 6.51
C LYS A 160 -8.55 -16.11 7.86
N LEU A 161 -8.94 -14.90 8.25
CA LEU A 161 -9.63 -14.62 9.51
C LEU A 161 -11.15 -14.68 9.38
N LYS A 162 -11.68 -15.01 8.19
CA LYS A 162 -13.12 -15.10 7.89
C LYS A 162 -13.87 -13.81 8.25
N VAL A 163 -13.27 -12.66 7.94
CA VAL A 163 -13.86 -11.35 8.18
C VAL A 163 -15.10 -11.19 7.30
N ALA A 164 -16.27 -10.98 7.90
CA ALA A 164 -17.57 -11.00 7.20
C ALA A 164 -17.70 -9.89 6.13
N ASP A 165 -17.13 -8.71 6.41
CA ASP A 165 -17.08 -7.54 5.53
C ASP A 165 -15.70 -7.40 4.84
N GLY A 166 -14.89 -8.47 4.84
CA GLY A 166 -13.53 -8.48 4.32
C GLY A 166 -13.46 -8.61 2.81
N PHE A 167 -12.29 -8.27 2.27
CA PHE A 167 -12.00 -8.41 0.85
C PHE A 167 -11.49 -9.82 0.52
N HIS A 168 -11.93 -10.35 -0.62
CA HIS A 168 -11.53 -11.68 -1.08
C HIS A 168 -10.65 -11.58 -2.33
N TYR A 169 -9.44 -12.07 -2.22
CA TYR A 169 -8.46 -12.13 -3.31
C TYR A 169 -8.11 -13.58 -3.62
N VAL A 170 -7.73 -13.85 -4.86
CA VAL A 170 -7.17 -15.13 -5.31
C VAL A 170 -5.84 -14.90 -6.03
N ALA A 171 -4.88 -15.80 -5.86
CA ALA A 171 -3.57 -15.65 -6.46
C ALA A 171 -3.63 -15.90 -7.99
N ASP A 172 -4.37 -16.93 -8.42
CA ASP A 172 -4.48 -17.32 -9.84
C ASP A 172 -5.89 -17.09 -10.38
N CYS A 173 -5.98 -16.28 -11.44
CA CYS A 173 -7.21 -15.95 -12.15
C CYS A 173 -7.76 -17.10 -13.00
N ARG A 174 -6.91 -18.04 -13.37
CA ARG A 174 -7.31 -19.17 -14.26
C ARG A 174 -8.33 -20.09 -13.58
N SER A 175 -8.27 -20.20 -12.26
CA SER A 175 -9.21 -21.01 -11.48
C SER A 175 -10.58 -20.33 -11.32
N VAL A 176 -10.63 -19.00 -11.30
CA VAL A 176 -11.87 -18.21 -11.10
C VAL A 176 -12.67 -18.12 -12.40
N ARG A 177 -12.01 -17.89 -13.54
CA ARG A 177 -12.69 -17.86 -14.86
C ARG A 177 -13.42 -19.15 -15.21
N ARG A 178 -13.01 -20.30 -14.66
CA ARG A 178 -13.70 -21.58 -14.86
C ARG A 178 -14.96 -21.75 -14.00
N LYS A 179 -15.09 -21.01 -12.90
CA LYS A 179 -16.25 -21.11 -11.98
C LYS A 179 -17.33 -20.06 -12.24
N SER A 180 -17.05 -19.03 -13.01
CA SER A 180 -17.94 -17.88 -13.28
C SER A 180 -19.07 -18.18 -14.29
N THR A 181 -19.29 -19.42 -14.67
CA THR A 181 -20.46 -19.85 -15.49
C THR A 181 -21.70 -20.21 -14.67
N GLY A 182 -21.67 -20.05 -13.35
CA GLY A 182 -22.80 -20.27 -12.45
C GLY A 182 -23.20 -18.95 -11.76
N ASN A 183 -24.46 -18.62 -11.87
CA ASN A 183 -25.13 -17.46 -11.28
C ASN A 183 -25.01 -17.49 -9.74
N ASP A 184 -23.93 -16.90 -9.20
CA ASP A 184 -23.73 -16.80 -7.76
C ASP A 184 -23.43 -15.35 -7.37
N SER A 185 -24.31 -14.75 -6.58
CA SER A 185 -24.26 -13.39 -6.04
C SER A 185 -23.22 -13.30 -4.91
N GLY A 186 -22.01 -13.81 -5.12
CA GLY A 186 -20.88 -13.71 -4.22
C GLY A 186 -20.11 -12.43 -4.47
N GLY A 187 -19.70 -11.73 -3.40
CA GLY A 187 -18.94 -10.48 -3.44
C GLY A 187 -17.77 -10.51 -4.42
N ALA A 188 -17.40 -9.34 -4.94
CA ALA A 188 -16.38 -9.18 -5.97
C ALA A 188 -15.07 -9.87 -5.56
N VAL A 189 -14.68 -10.91 -6.28
CA VAL A 189 -13.42 -11.63 -6.09
C VAL A 189 -12.35 -10.97 -6.94
N TYR A 190 -11.34 -10.42 -6.30
CA TYR A 190 -10.22 -9.76 -6.98
C TYR A 190 -9.09 -10.75 -7.24
N CYS A 191 -8.54 -10.71 -8.43
CA CYS A 191 -7.52 -11.65 -8.88
C CYS A 191 -6.12 -11.04 -8.82
N GLY A 192 -5.15 -11.76 -8.24
CA GLY A 192 -3.75 -11.33 -8.18
C GLY A 192 -3.11 -11.12 -9.55
N GLY A 193 -3.53 -11.88 -10.56
CA GLY A 193 -3.10 -11.70 -11.94
C GLY A 193 -3.54 -10.35 -12.54
N ASP A 194 -4.67 -9.79 -12.08
CA ASP A 194 -5.15 -8.48 -12.53
C ASP A 194 -4.28 -7.33 -11.96
N PHE A 195 -3.49 -7.63 -10.93
CA PHE A 195 -2.51 -6.71 -10.36
C PHE A 195 -1.12 -6.87 -10.98
N SER A 196 -0.92 -7.80 -11.91
CA SER A 196 0.35 -8.02 -12.57
C SER A 196 0.65 -6.88 -13.53
N SER A 197 1.69 -6.06 -13.20
CA SER A 197 2.15 -4.97 -14.06
C SER A 197 3.26 -5.41 -14.98
N SER A 198 3.30 -4.87 -16.19
CA SER A 198 4.48 -4.90 -17.05
C SER A 198 5.54 -3.88 -16.62
N SER A 199 5.24 -2.91 -15.75
CA SER A 199 6.21 -1.91 -15.30
C SER A 199 7.15 -2.47 -14.24
N PHE A 200 8.44 -2.28 -14.50
CA PHE A 200 9.56 -2.86 -13.73
C PHE A 200 9.80 -2.17 -12.37
N ASP A 201 9.29 -0.97 -12.19
CA ASP A 201 9.60 -0.07 -11.07
C ASP A 201 8.51 -0.02 -9.99
N GLY A 202 7.48 -0.85 -10.10
CA GLY A 202 6.30 -0.76 -9.24
C GLY A 202 5.44 0.47 -9.56
N GLY A 203 5.72 1.12 -10.69
CA GLY A 203 4.84 2.13 -11.27
C GLY A 203 3.52 1.48 -11.70
N THR A 204 2.57 2.30 -11.99
CA THR A 204 1.23 1.87 -12.46
C THR A 204 1.08 2.04 -13.96
N ASP A 205 2.14 2.50 -14.63
CA ASP A 205 2.18 2.62 -16.07
C ASP A 205 2.11 1.24 -16.71
N GLY A 206 1.17 1.03 -17.62
CA GLY A 206 0.91 -0.27 -18.26
C GLY A 206 -0.12 -1.15 -17.54
N PHE A 207 -0.71 -0.69 -16.46
CA PHE A 207 -1.96 -1.24 -15.96
C PHE A 207 -3.13 -0.69 -16.77
N GLY A 208 -3.19 -1.09 -18.02
CA GLY A 208 -4.33 -0.85 -18.88
C GLY A 208 -5.55 -1.60 -18.35
N ASP A 209 -6.68 -0.96 -18.41
CA ASP A 209 -7.98 -1.55 -18.19
C ASP A 209 -8.17 -2.76 -19.12
N ALA A 210 -8.08 -3.95 -18.56
CA ALA A 210 -8.48 -5.16 -19.26
C ALA A 210 -10.02 -5.31 -19.33
N SER A 211 -10.76 -4.19 -19.15
CA SER A 211 -12.23 -4.19 -19.17
C SER A 211 -12.83 -2.94 -19.81
N SER A 212 -12.23 -2.42 -20.91
CA SER A 212 -12.87 -1.41 -21.76
C SER A 212 -12.40 -1.58 -23.20
N ALA A 213 -12.77 -2.69 -23.81
CA ALA A 213 -13.00 -2.71 -25.22
C ALA A 213 -14.46 -2.24 -25.42
N ASP A 214 -14.67 -0.92 -25.41
CA ASP A 214 -15.62 -0.31 -26.34
C ASP A 214 -15.55 1.23 -26.29
N GLY A 215 -15.43 1.84 -27.45
CA GLY A 215 -16.01 3.16 -27.79
C GLY A 215 -15.18 4.41 -27.47
N GLY A 216 -14.38 4.84 -28.42
CA GLY A 216 -14.19 6.18 -28.99
C GLY A 216 -14.41 7.42 -28.13
N GLY A 217 -13.43 8.34 -28.15
CA GLY A 217 -13.65 9.73 -27.79
C GLY A 217 -12.38 10.52 -27.50
N LEU A 218 -11.98 11.33 -28.49
CA LEU A 218 -10.96 12.40 -28.38
C LEU A 218 -11.32 13.43 -27.31
N GLY A 219 -10.33 13.92 -26.56
CA GLY A 219 -10.51 15.04 -25.65
C GLY A 219 -9.24 15.44 -24.91
N ASP A 220 -8.54 16.38 -25.48
CA ASP A 220 -7.47 17.24 -25.00
C ASP A 220 -7.81 17.95 -23.67
N GLY A 221 -6.84 18.24 -22.80
CA GLY A 221 -7.00 19.18 -21.71
C GLY A 221 -6.06 19.00 -20.53
N GLY A 222 -4.85 19.58 -20.63
CA GLY A 222 -3.98 19.78 -19.48
C GLY A 222 -4.53 20.81 -18.49
N SER A 223 -4.25 20.65 -17.21
CA SER A 223 -4.31 21.74 -16.24
C SER A 223 -3.44 21.44 -15.01
N GLY A 224 -2.52 22.37 -14.77
CA GLY A 224 -1.57 22.34 -13.69
C GLY A 224 -2.20 22.62 -12.33
N CYS A 225 -1.65 22.01 -11.30
CA CYS A 225 -1.99 22.27 -9.92
C CYS A 225 -1.13 23.42 -9.37
N GLY A 226 -1.75 24.61 -9.28
CA GLY A 226 -1.20 25.75 -8.56
C GLY A 226 -1.38 25.58 -7.05
N GLY A 227 -0.32 25.83 -6.30
CA GLY A 227 -0.35 25.88 -4.85
C GLY A 227 -1.13 27.08 -4.34
N GLY A 228 -1.98 26.87 -3.32
CA GLY A 228 -2.65 27.91 -2.56
C GLY A 228 -2.25 27.80 -1.09
N GLY A 229 -1.46 28.78 -0.60
CA GLY A 229 -1.12 28.93 0.80
C GLY A 229 -2.28 29.50 1.59
N CYS A 230 -2.56 28.97 2.76
CA CYS A 230 -3.48 29.53 3.75
C CYS A 230 -2.70 30.44 4.69
N GLY A 231 -2.87 31.74 4.54
CA GLY A 231 -2.47 32.73 5.50
C GLY A 231 -3.52 32.90 6.59
N GLY A 232 -3.07 33.00 7.84
CA GLY A 232 -3.88 33.23 9.00
C GLY A 232 -4.32 34.71 9.09
N GLY A 233 -5.37 34.97 9.81
CA GLY A 233 -5.83 36.27 10.28
C GLY A 233 -6.72 36.06 11.47
N GLY A 234 -6.28 36.63 12.56
CA GLY A 234 -6.95 36.69 13.83
C GLY A 234 -8.09 37.70 13.89
N ASP A 235 -8.90 37.51 14.82
CA ASP A 235 -9.41 38.43 15.82
C ASP A 235 -10.07 37.61 16.93
#